data_b295435beae78eeed613d29d689b096c
#
_entry.id   b295435beae78eeed613d29d689b096c
#
_cell.length_a   1.000
_cell.length_b   1.000
_cell.length_c   1.000
_cell.angle_alpha   90.00
_cell.angle_beta   90.00
_cell.angle_gamma   90.00
#
_symmetry.space_group_name_H-M   'P 1'
#
loop_
_entity.id
_entity.type
_entity.pdbx_description
1 polymer ?
#
loop_
_entity_poly.entity_id
_entity_poly.type
_entity_poly.pdbx_seq_one_letter_code
_entity_poly.pdbx_strand_id
1 'polypeptide(L)'
;MNIMVAYYSWQGHTRQVAEMLAEKLDAQLVVIEAVKESAVPVEALKAFFGMKSDIKPCKTDLKEVDHLVLTTPVWARHSPAYLNKYISLLSNTSGKSYSLVAEMRSKGADITIEQIQKKMAKKQMKLLITGITLEEEVNSGEFEKTVSKMVEYLKENI
;
A
#
# COMPACT_ATOMS: atom_id res chain seq x y z
N MET A 1 2.77 -20.20 -3.13
CA MET A 1 3.42 -18.90 -3.03
C MET A 1 2.75 -18.08 -1.95
N ASN A 2 3.51 -17.42 -1.08
CA ASN A 2 3.00 -16.70 0.05
C ASN A 2 2.89 -15.20 -0.29
N ILE A 3 1.67 -14.72 -0.47
CA ILE A 3 1.38 -13.32 -0.76
C ILE A 3 0.94 -12.62 0.52
N MET A 4 1.37 -11.38 0.70
CA MET A 4 0.94 -10.54 1.81
C MET A 4 0.41 -9.21 1.26
N VAL A 5 -0.76 -8.79 1.70
CA VAL A 5 -1.35 -7.48 1.41
C VAL A 5 -1.23 -6.63 2.67
N ALA A 6 -0.50 -5.53 2.61
CA ALA A 6 -0.36 -4.58 3.71
C ALA A 6 -0.98 -3.24 3.33
N TYR A 7 -1.76 -2.66 4.23
CA TYR A 7 -2.45 -1.42 3.97
C TYR A 7 -2.52 -0.49 5.18
N TYR A 8 -2.56 0.81 4.89
CA TYR A 8 -3.03 1.85 5.79
C TYR A 8 -4.31 2.45 5.23
N SER A 9 -5.31 2.68 6.08
CA SER A 9 -6.58 3.29 5.69
C SER A 9 -7.09 4.24 6.76
N TRP A 10 -7.53 5.43 6.36
CA TRP A 10 -8.11 6.43 7.27
C TRP A 10 -9.63 6.32 7.33
N GLN A 11 -10.29 6.33 6.18
CA GLN A 11 -11.75 6.37 6.06
C GLN A 11 -12.37 5.04 5.60
N GLY A 12 -11.56 4.01 5.39
CA GLY A 12 -12.03 2.69 5.00
C GLY A 12 -11.99 2.38 3.49
N HIS A 13 -11.77 3.36 2.61
CA HIS A 13 -11.70 3.10 1.16
C HIS A 13 -10.52 2.19 0.80
N THR A 14 -9.33 2.56 1.23
CA THR A 14 -8.13 1.73 1.00
C THR A 14 -8.26 0.33 1.62
N ARG A 15 -8.96 0.23 2.77
CA ARG A 15 -9.26 -1.06 3.42
C ARG A 15 -10.07 -1.97 2.52
N GLN A 16 -11.15 -1.47 1.91
CA GLN A 16 -12.00 -2.27 1.01
C GLN A 16 -11.19 -2.84 -0.17
N VAL A 17 -10.32 -2.01 -0.76
CA VAL A 17 -9.42 -2.44 -1.84
C VAL A 17 -8.46 -3.53 -1.37
N ALA A 18 -7.86 -3.36 -0.19
CA ALA A 18 -6.90 -4.31 0.36
C ALA A 18 -7.56 -5.65 0.75
N GLU A 19 -8.75 -5.60 1.36
CA GLU A 19 -9.51 -6.80 1.72
C GLU A 19 -9.89 -7.62 0.47
N MET A 20 -10.36 -6.97 -0.59
CA MET A 20 -10.69 -7.64 -1.85
C MET A 20 -9.45 -8.25 -2.53
N LEU A 21 -8.32 -7.54 -2.52
CA LEU A 21 -7.05 -8.08 -3.03
C LEU A 21 -6.61 -9.31 -2.24
N ALA A 22 -6.69 -9.24 -0.91
CA ALA A 22 -6.29 -10.35 -0.04
C ALA A 22 -7.19 -11.58 -0.26
N GLU A 23 -8.51 -11.39 -0.36
CA GLU A 23 -9.46 -12.46 -0.65
C GLU A 23 -9.17 -13.12 -2.00
N LYS A 24 -9.07 -12.33 -3.09
CA LYS A 24 -8.89 -12.87 -4.45
C LYS A 24 -7.52 -13.50 -4.69
N LEU A 25 -6.51 -13.15 -3.89
CA LEU A 25 -5.14 -13.67 -3.96
C LEU A 25 -4.86 -14.76 -2.92
N ASP A 26 -5.82 -15.09 -2.05
CA ASP A 26 -5.61 -15.96 -0.86
C ASP A 26 -4.38 -15.50 -0.05
N ALA A 27 -4.31 -14.19 0.21
CA ALA A 27 -3.15 -13.53 0.79
C ALA A 27 -3.33 -13.19 2.27
N GLN A 28 -2.23 -13.18 3.01
CA GLN A 28 -2.23 -12.67 4.38
C GLN A 28 -2.50 -11.17 4.39
N LEU A 29 -3.51 -10.72 5.12
CA LEU A 29 -3.81 -9.29 5.29
C LEU A 29 -3.09 -8.73 6.52
N VAL A 30 -2.43 -7.58 6.34
CA VAL A 30 -1.72 -6.84 7.40
C VAL A 30 -2.23 -5.41 7.45
N VAL A 31 -2.75 -5.01 8.60
CA VAL A 31 -3.22 -3.65 8.87
C VAL A 31 -2.07 -2.83 9.44
N ILE A 32 -1.81 -1.67 8.85
CA ILE A 32 -0.89 -0.68 9.40
C ILE A 32 -1.72 0.30 10.21
N GLU A 33 -1.60 0.26 11.52
CA GLU A 33 -2.35 1.12 12.44
C GLU A 33 -1.43 2.15 13.10
N ALA A 34 -1.94 3.38 13.24
CA ALA A 34 -1.27 4.42 14.01
C ALA A 34 -1.20 4.07 15.50
N VAL A 35 -0.09 4.36 16.16
CA VAL A 35 -0.02 4.34 17.64
C VAL A 35 -0.90 5.43 18.20
N LYS A 36 -0.83 6.62 17.60
CA LYS A 36 -1.66 7.78 17.93
C LYS A 36 -2.09 8.45 16.64
N GLU A 37 -3.38 8.54 16.43
CA GLU A 37 -3.90 9.29 15.30
C GLU A 37 -3.70 10.78 15.52
N SER A 38 -3.12 11.45 14.55
CA SER A 38 -2.98 12.91 14.52
C SER A 38 -4.07 13.51 13.61
N ALA A 39 -4.37 14.79 13.78
CA ALA A 39 -5.30 15.48 12.89
C ALA A 39 -4.82 15.42 11.44
N VAL A 40 -5.74 15.26 10.49
CA VAL A 40 -5.45 15.13 9.05
C VAL A 40 -4.48 16.19 8.51
N PRO A 41 -4.58 17.50 8.87
CA PRO A 41 -3.63 18.49 8.39
C PRO A 41 -2.18 18.23 8.83
N VAL A 42 -2.00 17.70 10.05
CA VAL A 42 -0.67 17.37 10.58
C VAL A 42 -0.06 16.19 9.82
N GLU A 43 -0.84 15.15 9.58
CA GLU A 43 -0.38 13.98 8.84
C GLU A 43 -0.16 14.28 7.35
N ALA A 44 -0.96 15.14 6.76
CA ALA A 44 -0.73 15.64 5.40
C ALA A 44 0.58 16.42 5.29
N LEU A 45 0.91 17.24 6.28
CA LEU A 45 2.17 17.97 6.34
C LEU A 45 3.36 17.01 6.51
N LYS A 46 3.25 16.01 7.38
CA LYS A 46 4.27 14.97 7.54
C LYS A 46 4.48 14.18 6.24
N ALA A 47 3.39 13.82 5.55
CA ALA A 47 3.44 13.14 4.26
C ALA A 47 4.19 13.99 3.22
N PHE A 48 3.90 15.29 3.15
CA PHE A 48 4.57 16.24 2.26
C PHE A 48 6.09 16.28 2.48
N PHE A 49 6.54 16.27 3.72
CA PHE A 49 7.98 16.23 4.06
C PHE A 49 8.58 14.81 4.07
N GLY A 50 7.84 13.78 3.67
CA GLY A 50 8.32 12.39 3.67
C GLY A 50 8.65 11.85 5.07
N MET A 51 8.07 12.43 6.11
CA MET A 51 8.29 12.04 7.50
C MET A 51 7.67 10.67 7.81
N LYS A 52 8.00 10.14 8.98
CA LYS A 52 7.46 8.88 9.52
C LYS A 52 6.64 9.18 10.77
N SER A 53 5.55 8.43 10.95
CA SER A 53 4.75 8.42 12.17
C SER A 53 4.70 7.02 12.74
N ASP A 54 4.68 6.91 14.07
CA ASP A 54 4.74 5.61 14.73
C ASP A 54 3.48 4.78 14.49
N ILE A 55 3.72 3.49 14.24
CA ILE A 55 2.70 2.49 13.98
C ILE A 55 2.70 1.42 15.06
N LYS A 56 1.55 0.80 15.30
CA LYS A 56 1.45 -0.37 16.16
C LYS A 56 2.27 -1.53 15.60
N PRO A 57 2.75 -2.45 16.44
CA PRO A 57 3.43 -3.65 15.96
C PRO A 57 2.59 -4.42 14.96
N CYS A 58 3.17 -4.72 13.79
CA CYS A 58 2.57 -5.54 12.75
C CYS A 58 3.66 -6.31 12.01
N LYS A 59 3.27 -7.25 11.15
CA LYS A 59 4.25 -8.06 10.39
C LYS A 59 5.01 -7.20 9.39
N THR A 60 6.33 -7.12 9.56
CA THR A 60 7.28 -6.41 8.71
C THR A 60 8.40 -7.30 8.18
N ASP A 61 8.53 -8.52 8.71
CA ASP A 61 9.48 -9.50 8.22
C ASP A 61 8.89 -10.27 7.04
N LEU A 62 9.54 -10.16 5.90
CA LEU A 62 9.13 -10.82 4.65
C LEU A 62 9.81 -12.18 4.42
N LYS A 63 10.47 -12.77 5.42
CA LYS A 63 11.20 -14.04 5.24
C LYS A 63 10.36 -15.10 4.52
N GLU A 64 9.12 -15.30 4.97
CA GLU A 64 8.17 -16.27 4.43
C GLU A 64 7.19 -15.68 3.38
N VAL A 65 7.44 -14.47 2.89
CA VAL A 65 6.60 -13.78 1.91
C VAL A 65 7.33 -13.72 0.58
N ASP A 66 6.69 -14.17 -0.48
CA ASP A 66 7.26 -14.13 -1.83
C ASP A 66 6.92 -12.82 -2.54
N HIS A 67 5.70 -12.33 -2.34
CA HIS A 67 5.19 -11.10 -2.95
C HIS A 67 4.43 -10.23 -1.95
N LEU A 68 4.74 -8.92 -1.94
CA LEU A 68 4.07 -7.92 -1.11
C LEU A 68 3.18 -7.02 -1.96
N VAL A 69 1.89 -6.92 -1.63
CA VAL A 69 1.00 -5.89 -2.17
C VAL A 69 0.85 -4.77 -1.15
N LEU A 70 1.23 -3.55 -1.51
CA LEU A 70 1.01 -2.36 -0.70
C LEU A 70 -0.23 -1.63 -1.19
N THR A 71 -1.13 -1.27 -0.27
CA THR A 71 -2.31 -0.47 -0.58
C THR A 71 -2.33 0.77 0.31
N THR A 72 -2.45 1.95 -0.28
CA THR A 72 -2.25 3.22 0.42
C THR A 72 -3.18 4.32 -0.09
N PRO A 73 -3.70 5.17 0.80
CA PRO A 73 -4.31 6.42 0.36
C PRO A 73 -3.24 7.42 -0.09
N VAL A 74 -3.66 8.36 -0.93
CA VAL A 74 -2.83 9.50 -1.36
C VAL A 74 -3.18 10.71 -0.50
N TRP A 75 -2.20 11.21 0.25
CA TRP A 75 -2.36 12.39 1.10
C TRP A 75 -1.52 13.56 0.61
N ALA A 76 -2.19 14.65 0.21
CA ALA A 76 -1.51 15.81 -0.35
C ALA A 76 -0.49 15.45 -1.46
N ARG A 77 -0.84 14.48 -2.32
CA ARG A 77 0.01 13.90 -3.38
C ARG A 77 1.23 13.10 -2.87
N HIS A 78 1.21 12.64 -1.63
CA HIS A 78 2.32 11.90 -1.01
C HIS A 78 1.85 10.66 -0.28
N SER A 79 2.78 9.75 -0.03
CA SER A 79 2.51 8.56 0.80
C SER A 79 2.36 8.95 2.28
N PRO A 80 1.40 8.38 3.00
CA PRO A 80 1.20 8.65 4.42
C PRO A 80 2.45 8.35 5.26
N ALA A 81 2.66 9.16 6.32
CA ALA A 81 3.79 8.98 7.23
C ALA A 81 3.81 7.60 7.91
N TYR A 82 2.64 7.00 8.14
CA TYR A 82 2.50 5.65 8.67
C TYR A 82 3.01 4.58 7.69
N LEU A 83 2.69 4.70 6.40
CA LEU A 83 3.23 3.81 5.38
C LEU A 83 4.75 3.99 5.23
N ASN A 84 5.25 5.23 5.31
CA ASN A 84 6.69 5.51 5.30
C ASN A 84 7.41 4.79 6.45
N LYS A 85 6.80 4.76 7.64
CA LYS A 85 7.31 4.01 8.78
C LYS A 85 7.31 2.52 8.49
N TYR A 86 6.20 1.97 8.03
CA TYR A 86 6.07 0.55 7.69
C TYR A 86 7.15 0.10 6.71
N ILE A 87 7.31 0.80 5.59
CA ILE A 87 8.34 0.49 4.59
C ILE A 87 9.75 0.52 5.21
N SER A 88 10.02 1.46 6.12
CA SER A 88 11.34 1.53 6.77
C SER A 88 11.63 0.30 7.64
N LEU A 89 10.61 -0.31 8.23
CA LEU A 89 10.71 -1.48 9.10
C LEU A 89 10.78 -2.81 8.33
N LEU A 90 10.46 -2.83 7.03
CA LEU A 90 10.52 -4.05 6.23
C LEU A 90 11.92 -4.67 6.27
N SER A 91 11.97 -5.97 6.54
CA SER A 91 13.18 -6.81 6.56
C SER A 91 13.04 -8.03 5.66
N ASN A 92 14.15 -8.70 5.34
CA ASN A 92 14.21 -9.85 4.43
C ASN A 92 13.57 -9.56 3.07
N THR A 93 13.87 -8.39 2.51
CA THR A 93 13.24 -7.81 1.31
C THR A 93 13.99 -8.10 0.01
N SER A 94 15.31 -8.38 0.10
CA SER A 94 16.18 -8.50 -1.08
C SER A 94 15.71 -9.58 -2.05
N GLY A 95 15.61 -9.23 -3.32
CA GLY A 95 15.19 -10.12 -4.39
C GLY A 95 13.70 -10.44 -4.45
N LYS A 96 12.91 -9.91 -3.53
CA LYS A 96 11.45 -10.09 -3.53
C LYS A 96 10.75 -9.08 -4.42
N SER A 97 9.52 -9.42 -4.83
CA SER A 97 8.69 -8.55 -5.64
C SER A 97 7.61 -7.86 -4.81
N TYR A 98 7.10 -6.75 -5.34
CA TYR A 98 5.95 -6.07 -4.76
C TYR A 98 5.06 -5.46 -5.83
N SER A 99 3.82 -5.17 -5.44
CA SER A 99 2.85 -4.39 -6.21
C SER A 99 2.26 -3.29 -5.35
N LEU A 100 1.70 -2.27 -5.96
CA LEU A 100 1.22 -1.08 -5.25
C LEU A 100 -0.13 -0.65 -5.79
N VAL A 101 -1.08 -0.39 -4.89
CA VAL A 101 -2.33 0.29 -5.20
C VAL A 101 -2.38 1.61 -4.45
N ALA A 102 -2.58 2.70 -5.20
CA ALA A 102 -2.81 4.03 -4.66
C ALA A 102 -4.29 4.38 -4.79
N GLU A 103 -4.96 4.61 -3.65
CA GLU A 103 -6.33 5.08 -3.59
C GLU A 103 -6.31 6.59 -3.43
N MET A 104 -7.06 7.32 -4.25
CA MET A 104 -7.07 8.77 -4.22
C MET A 104 -8.47 9.35 -4.46
N ARG A 105 -8.67 10.57 -3.94
CA ARG A 105 -9.89 11.32 -4.20
C ARG A 105 -9.94 11.87 -5.63
N SER A 106 -8.85 12.46 -6.12
CA SER A 106 -8.84 13.12 -7.44
C SER A 106 -7.51 13.09 -8.17
N LYS A 107 -6.37 13.26 -7.49
CA LYS A 107 -5.05 13.38 -8.13
C LYS A 107 -3.90 13.08 -7.17
N GLY A 108 -2.71 12.83 -7.73
CA GLY A 108 -1.46 12.71 -6.98
C GLY A 108 -0.99 11.28 -6.77
N ALA A 109 -1.68 10.29 -7.32
CA ALA A 109 -1.25 8.89 -7.24
C ALA A 109 0.11 8.67 -7.93
N ASP A 110 0.36 9.34 -9.04
CA ASP A 110 1.62 9.28 -9.79
C ASP A 110 2.83 9.62 -8.91
N ILE A 111 2.77 10.76 -8.21
CA ILE A 111 3.84 11.22 -7.31
C ILE A 111 3.98 10.27 -6.11
N THR A 112 2.86 9.85 -5.53
CA THR A 112 2.86 8.89 -4.41
C THR A 112 3.51 7.57 -4.82
N ILE A 113 3.15 7.03 -5.98
CA ILE A 113 3.72 5.80 -6.53
C ILE A 113 5.23 5.96 -6.73
N GLU A 114 5.68 7.04 -7.37
CA GLU A 114 7.11 7.31 -7.59
C GLU A 114 7.90 7.37 -6.27
N GLN A 115 7.37 8.03 -5.25
CA GLN A 115 8.00 8.11 -3.94
C GLN A 115 8.13 6.74 -3.27
N ILE A 116 7.09 5.91 -3.35
CA ILE A 116 7.13 4.56 -2.79
C ILE A 116 8.11 3.69 -3.58
N GLN A 117 8.12 3.78 -4.91
CA GLN A 117 9.08 3.06 -5.74
C GLN A 117 10.54 3.37 -5.34
N LYS A 118 10.87 4.64 -5.12
CA LYS A 118 12.21 5.04 -4.65
C LYS A 118 12.58 4.43 -3.30
N LYS A 119 11.61 4.32 -2.38
CA LYS A 119 11.82 3.70 -1.06
C LYS A 119 11.97 2.18 -1.18
N MET A 120 11.14 1.52 -2.00
CA MET A 120 11.19 0.08 -2.21
C MET A 120 12.43 -0.37 -2.99
N ALA A 121 12.94 0.47 -3.91
CA ALA A 121 14.22 0.24 -4.57
C ALA A 121 15.39 0.17 -3.57
N LYS A 122 15.39 1.03 -2.53
CA LYS A 122 16.38 0.95 -1.44
C LYS A 122 16.27 -0.34 -0.63
N LYS A 123 15.12 -0.99 -0.65
CA LYS A 123 14.85 -2.32 -0.06
C LYS A 123 15.18 -3.46 -1.02
N GLN A 124 15.71 -3.17 -2.20
CA GLN A 124 16.06 -4.16 -3.26
C GLN A 124 14.87 -5.02 -3.69
N MET A 125 13.67 -4.44 -3.69
CA MET A 125 12.45 -5.10 -4.15
C MET A 125 12.10 -4.69 -5.59
N LYS A 126 11.58 -5.64 -6.37
CA LYS A 126 11.16 -5.43 -7.76
C LYS A 126 9.67 -5.13 -7.85
N LEU A 127 9.31 -4.00 -8.46
CA LEU A 127 7.91 -3.70 -8.76
C LEU A 127 7.40 -4.60 -9.89
N LEU A 128 6.21 -5.17 -9.73
CA LEU A 128 5.52 -5.91 -10.80
C LEU A 128 4.43 -5.09 -11.47
N ILE A 129 3.48 -4.57 -10.70
CA ILE A 129 2.35 -3.81 -11.23
C ILE A 129 1.90 -2.72 -10.25
N THR A 130 1.33 -1.64 -10.79
CA THR A 130 0.66 -0.60 -10.02
C THR A 130 -0.82 -0.51 -10.41
N GLY A 131 -1.67 -0.19 -9.45
CA GLY A 131 -3.07 0.14 -9.65
C GLY A 131 -3.41 1.48 -9.04
N ILE A 132 -4.39 2.15 -9.61
CA ILE A 132 -4.97 3.38 -9.07
C ILE A 132 -6.47 3.17 -8.95
N THR A 133 -7.04 3.52 -7.79
CA THR A 133 -8.47 3.53 -7.54
C THR A 133 -8.90 4.92 -7.08
N LEU A 134 -10.09 5.33 -7.51
CA LEU A 134 -10.70 6.58 -7.04
C LEU A 134 -11.64 6.30 -5.88
N GLU A 135 -11.75 7.25 -4.94
CA GLU A 135 -12.70 7.19 -3.83
C GLU A 135 -14.13 6.92 -4.32
N GLU A 136 -14.56 7.57 -5.41
CA GLU A 136 -15.87 7.34 -6.02
C GLU A 136 -16.04 5.93 -6.60
N GLU A 137 -14.98 5.36 -7.19
CA GLU A 137 -14.99 3.97 -7.67
C GLU A 137 -15.09 2.99 -6.52
N VAL A 138 -14.46 3.27 -5.37
CA VAL A 138 -14.59 2.43 -4.18
C VAL A 138 -16.01 2.50 -3.63
N ASN A 139 -16.61 3.70 -3.58
CA ASN A 139 -17.97 3.89 -3.11
C ASN A 139 -19.03 3.24 -4.03
N SER A 140 -18.79 3.20 -5.35
CA SER A 140 -19.70 2.58 -6.33
C SER A 140 -19.44 1.08 -6.55
N GLY A 141 -18.31 0.55 -6.06
CA GLY A 141 -17.87 -0.82 -6.33
C GLY A 141 -17.08 -0.98 -7.65
N GLU A 142 -16.92 0.06 -8.45
CA GLU A 142 -16.22 -0.03 -9.75
C GLU A 142 -14.73 -0.33 -9.62
N PHE A 143 -14.11 -0.09 -8.44
CA PHE A 143 -12.73 -0.45 -8.14
C PHE A 143 -12.44 -1.95 -8.33
N GLU A 144 -13.47 -2.81 -8.30
CA GLU A 144 -13.33 -4.24 -8.56
C GLU A 144 -12.67 -4.53 -9.92
N LYS A 145 -12.87 -3.67 -10.92
CA LYS A 145 -12.25 -3.82 -12.24
C LYS A 145 -10.73 -3.69 -12.13
N THR A 146 -10.25 -2.71 -11.37
CA THR A 146 -8.82 -2.48 -11.14
C THR A 146 -8.21 -3.63 -10.34
N VAL A 147 -8.89 -4.06 -9.27
CA VAL A 147 -8.47 -5.20 -8.45
C VAL A 147 -8.40 -6.48 -9.30
N SER A 148 -9.43 -6.78 -10.09
CA SER A 148 -9.48 -8.00 -10.91
C SER A 148 -8.33 -8.04 -11.93
N LYS A 149 -8.05 -6.93 -12.62
CA LYS A 149 -6.90 -6.84 -13.55
C LYS A 149 -5.56 -7.08 -12.85
N MET A 150 -5.40 -6.53 -11.65
CA MET A 150 -4.16 -6.75 -10.87
C MET A 150 -4.03 -8.20 -10.43
N VAL A 151 -5.10 -8.81 -9.95
CA VAL A 151 -5.13 -10.21 -9.53
C VAL A 151 -4.80 -11.15 -10.70
N GLU A 152 -5.41 -10.92 -11.87
CA GLU A 152 -5.13 -11.68 -13.08
C GLU A 152 -3.64 -11.57 -13.46
N TYR A 153 -3.13 -10.35 -13.57
CA TYR A 153 -1.71 -10.13 -13.85
C TYR A 153 -0.78 -10.81 -12.84
N LEU A 154 -1.09 -10.71 -11.54
CA LEU A 154 -0.26 -11.31 -10.50
C LEU A 154 -0.28 -12.84 -10.57
N LYS A 155 -1.42 -13.48 -10.81
CA LYS A 155 -1.53 -14.93 -10.96
C LYS A 155 -0.72 -15.50 -12.14
N GLU A 156 -0.46 -14.68 -13.15
CA GLU A 156 0.31 -15.07 -14.32
C GLU A 156 1.82 -14.80 -14.18
N ASN A 157 2.22 -13.87 -13.32
CA ASN A 157 3.60 -13.34 -13.29
C ASN A 157 4.36 -13.56 -12.00
N ILE A 158 3.74 -14.23 -11.01
CA ILE A 158 4.39 -14.57 -9.73
C ILE A 158 4.36 -16.07 -9.46
#